data_0e5530731d3f8fdd7b7390dea1b560b1
#
_entry.id   0e5530731d3f8fdd7b7390dea1b560b1
#
_cell.length_a   1.000
_cell.length_b   1.000
_cell.length_c   1.000
_cell.angle_alpha   90.00
_cell.angle_beta   90.00
_cell.angle_gamma   90.00
#
_symmetry.space_group_name_H-M   'P 1'
#
loop_
_entity.id
_entity.type
_entity.pdbx_description
1 polymer ?
#
loop_
_entity_poly.entity_id
_entity_poly.type
_entity_poly.pdbx_seq_one_letter_code
_entity_poly.pdbx_strand_id
1 'polypeptide(L)'
;MSESDRNAIQNEVDQLVTEIDRVATTTKFNETYLLKGSKNGVAGSLTYTDANANTKLTNVTFTATGTASVDVEDVPDNTLVTGSTNTEYTGKTVVVGNTTYTLVESTALKTGQTGDKLSVKEAAEQLTSGAVKAYTSMDALMSAIKRDNSEDIKTVTSYVEGTDIKVKIEAFADLNDAIDFSLHVGADSSDDNKINLNISSMGARGLGINGLTITGSNDDNATAAIDVVADALERVSAQRATLGAVQNRLEHTIANLDNVVENTTAAESAVRDTDMATQMVTYSNNQILAQAGQAMLAQSNQANQGVLSLLG
;
A
#
# COMPACT_ATOMS: atom_id res chain seq x y z
N MET A 1 33.78 9.69 -3.62
CA MET A 1 32.89 10.87 -3.72
C MET A 1 33.19 11.78 -2.54
N SER A 2 33.34 13.10 -2.76
CA SER A 2 33.64 14.01 -1.66
C SER A 2 32.41 14.22 -0.77
N GLU A 3 32.60 14.71 0.45
CA GLU A 3 31.50 15.03 1.37
C GLU A 3 30.62 16.14 0.77
N SER A 4 31.21 17.11 0.10
CA SER A 4 30.50 18.17 -0.60
C SER A 4 29.57 17.62 -1.70
N ASP A 5 30.03 16.61 -2.46
CA ASP A 5 29.23 15.99 -3.52
C ASP A 5 28.05 15.23 -2.91
N ARG A 6 28.29 14.50 -1.80
CA ARG A 6 27.22 13.78 -1.08
C ARG A 6 26.18 14.72 -0.52
N ASN A 7 26.59 15.87 0.02
CA ASN A 7 25.65 16.88 0.51
C ASN A 7 24.81 17.48 -0.63
N ALA A 8 25.40 17.70 -1.81
CA ALA A 8 24.67 18.17 -2.97
C ALA A 8 23.60 17.16 -3.44
N ILE A 9 23.97 15.87 -3.50
CA ILE A 9 23.04 14.79 -3.85
C ILE A 9 21.97 14.62 -2.77
N GLN A 10 22.30 14.77 -1.49
CA GLN A 10 21.31 14.72 -0.41
C GLN A 10 20.25 15.79 -0.58
N ASN A 11 20.62 17.01 -0.89
CA ASN A 11 19.65 18.09 -1.13
C ASN A 11 18.72 17.78 -2.30
N GLU A 12 19.21 17.13 -3.34
CA GLU A 12 18.38 16.71 -4.48
C GLU A 12 17.44 15.57 -4.09
N VAL A 13 17.93 14.58 -3.35
CA VAL A 13 17.10 13.48 -2.81
C VAL A 13 15.99 14.01 -1.93
N ASP A 14 16.28 14.95 -1.02
CA ASP A 14 15.28 15.56 -0.13
C ASP A 14 14.17 16.29 -0.94
N GLN A 15 14.55 16.97 -2.03
CA GLN A 15 13.59 17.60 -2.94
C GLN A 15 12.74 16.56 -3.68
N LEU A 16 13.35 15.49 -4.18
CA LEU A 16 12.63 14.41 -4.87
C LEU A 16 11.66 13.68 -3.92
N VAL A 17 12.07 13.40 -2.69
CA VAL A 17 11.20 12.81 -1.65
C VAL A 17 10.01 13.74 -1.37
N THR A 18 10.25 15.05 -1.25
CA THR A 18 9.18 16.04 -1.07
C THR A 18 8.23 16.06 -2.27
N GLU A 19 8.75 15.93 -3.50
CA GLU A 19 7.92 15.89 -4.69
C GLU A 19 7.09 14.61 -4.79
N ILE A 20 7.64 13.46 -4.38
CA ILE A 20 6.88 12.20 -4.26
C ILE A 20 5.72 12.37 -3.28
N ASP A 21 5.96 12.94 -2.12
CA ASP A 21 4.90 13.22 -1.15
C ASP A 21 3.86 14.21 -1.68
N ARG A 22 4.29 15.23 -2.43
CA ARG A 22 3.37 16.16 -3.09
C ARG A 22 2.47 15.43 -4.09
N VAL A 23 3.03 14.58 -4.93
CA VAL A 23 2.26 13.79 -5.91
C VAL A 23 1.29 12.85 -5.18
N ALA A 24 1.74 12.15 -4.14
CA ALA A 24 0.89 11.25 -3.36
C ALA A 24 -0.27 11.99 -2.69
N THR A 25 -0.04 13.20 -2.18
CA THR A 25 -1.05 14.00 -1.49
C THR A 25 -1.95 14.81 -2.41
N THR A 26 -1.59 15.01 -3.68
CA THR A 26 -2.41 15.77 -4.65
C THR A 26 -3.18 14.89 -5.62
N THR A 27 -2.76 13.63 -5.80
CA THR A 27 -3.45 12.70 -6.71
C THR A 27 -4.75 12.23 -6.10
N LYS A 28 -5.86 12.70 -6.65
CA LYS A 28 -7.22 12.35 -6.21
C LYS A 28 -8.12 12.02 -7.38
N PHE A 29 -9.09 11.17 -7.15
CA PHE A 29 -10.20 10.87 -8.04
C PHE A 29 -11.50 10.90 -7.24
N ASN A 30 -12.49 11.62 -7.73
CA ASN A 30 -13.80 11.75 -7.08
C ASN A 30 -13.67 12.07 -5.56
N GLU A 31 -12.86 13.10 -5.23
CA GLU A 31 -12.56 13.58 -3.87
C GLU A 31 -11.77 12.60 -2.98
N THR A 32 -11.48 11.38 -3.44
CA THR A 32 -10.68 10.39 -2.72
C THR A 32 -9.22 10.47 -3.17
N TYR A 33 -8.32 10.56 -2.20
CA TYR A 33 -6.89 10.51 -2.47
C TYR A 33 -6.47 9.06 -2.72
N LEU A 34 -5.89 8.80 -3.90
CA LEU A 34 -5.57 7.43 -4.31
C LEU A 34 -4.23 6.91 -3.80
N LEU A 35 -3.25 7.80 -3.62
CA LEU A 35 -1.87 7.41 -3.33
C LEU A 35 -1.42 7.75 -1.91
N LYS A 36 -2.25 8.45 -1.16
CA LYS A 36 -1.92 8.90 0.20
C LYS A 36 -2.03 7.80 1.25
N GLY A 37 -2.82 6.76 0.97
CA GLY A 37 -3.22 5.77 1.97
C GLY A 37 -4.43 6.20 2.80
N SER A 38 -4.93 5.27 3.60
CA SER A 38 -6.07 5.47 4.50
C SER A 38 -5.61 5.98 5.86
N LYS A 39 -6.37 6.88 6.47
CA LYS A 39 -6.12 7.35 7.85
C LYS A 39 -6.58 6.36 8.94
N ASN A 40 -7.21 5.26 8.56
CA ASN A 40 -7.82 4.31 9.51
C ASN A 40 -6.82 3.25 10.01
N GLY A 41 -5.53 3.41 9.75
CA GLY A 41 -4.50 2.51 10.22
C GLY A 41 -4.43 2.47 11.75
N VAL A 42 -4.15 1.30 12.29
CA VAL A 42 -3.87 1.11 13.71
C VAL A 42 -2.49 1.68 14.02
N ALA A 43 -2.35 2.45 15.10
CA ALA A 43 -1.07 2.99 15.51
C ALA A 43 -0.01 1.87 15.59
N GLY A 44 1.06 1.99 14.80
CA GLY A 44 2.16 1.04 14.82
C GLY A 44 2.71 0.92 16.23
N SER A 45 2.87 -0.30 16.72
CA SER A 45 3.51 -0.55 17.99
C SER A 45 4.96 -0.95 17.73
N LEU A 46 5.91 -0.07 18.03
CA LEU A 46 7.31 -0.44 18.09
C LEU A 46 7.59 -1.03 19.47
N THR A 47 8.13 -2.23 19.49
CA THR A 47 8.56 -2.88 20.72
C THR A 47 10.02 -2.52 20.96
N TYR A 48 10.31 -1.83 22.04
CA TYR A 48 11.67 -1.57 22.49
C TYR A 48 12.07 -2.62 23.52
N THR A 49 13.23 -3.20 23.34
CA THR A 49 13.84 -4.04 24.36
C THR A 49 15.09 -3.33 24.83
N ASP A 50 15.09 -2.87 26.07
CA ASP A 50 16.30 -2.38 26.73
C ASP A 50 17.25 -3.57 26.92
N ALA A 51 18.52 -3.40 26.55
CA ALA A 51 19.54 -4.43 26.69
C ALA A 51 19.85 -4.79 28.15
N ASN A 52 19.50 -3.92 29.09
CA ASN A 52 19.53 -4.23 30.51
C ASN A 52 18.36 -5.17 30.85
N ALA A 53 18.68 -6.39 31.29
CA ALA A 53 17.75 -7.49 31.57
C ALA A 53 16.58 -7.17 32.55
N ASN A 54 16.51 -5.96 33.10
CA ASN A 54 15.55 -5.55 34.10
C ASN A 54 14.50 -4.54 33.66
N THR A 55 14.62 -3.94 32.47
CA THR A 55 13.62 -2.99 31.98
C THR A 55 13.31 -3.25 30.50
N LYS A 56 12.54 -4.30 30.26
CA LYS A 56 11.94 -4.51 28.96
C LYS A 56 10.84 -3.47 28.76
N LEU A 57 11.08 -2.47 27.92
CA LEU A 57 10.00 -1.65 27.35
C LEU A 57 9.28 -2.49 26.31
N THR A 58 8.41 -3.38 26.77
CA THR A 58 7.55 -4.17 25.92
C THR A 58 6.38 -3.30 25.45
N ASN A 59 6.21 -3.16 24.14
CA ASN A 59 5.11 -2.48 23.48
C ASN A 59 4.96 -1.00 23.84
N VAL A 60 5.85 -0.14 23.34
CA VAL A 60 5.58 1.29 23.32
C VAL A 60 4.64 1.57 22.15
N THR A 61 3.37 1.74 22.46
CA THR A 61 2.39 2.25 21.50
C THR A 61 2.64 3.74 21.33
N PHE A 62 3.07 4.19 20.16
CA PHE A 62 3.16 5.60 19.87
C PHE A 62 1.76 6.16 19.68
N THR A 63 1.29 6.94 20.63
CA THR A 63 0.18 7.87 20.37
C THR A 63 0.70 9.03 19.53
N ALA A 64 -0.19 9.77 18.89
CA ALA A 64 0.06 10.83 17.89
C ALA A 64 1.22 11.84 18.15
N THR A 65 1.83 11.84 19.31
CA THR A 65 2.98 12.66 19.71
C THR A 65 4.07 11.85 20.43
N GLY A 66 4.15 10.55 20.18
CA GLY A 66 5.04 9.66 20.92
C GLY A 66 6.51 9.94 20.63
N THR A 67 7.23 10.30 21.68
CA THR A 67 8.68 10.34 21.71
C THR A 67 9.14 9.27 22.68
N ALA A 68 10.05 8.41 22.26
CA ALA A 68 10.71 7.43 23.12
C ALA A 68 12.21 7.68 23.11
N SER A 69 12.85 7.43 24.22
CA SER A 69 14.31 7.43 24.36
C SER A 69 14.77 6.00 24.65
N VAL A 70 15.74 5.53 23.92
CA VAL A 70 16.35 4.21 24.09
C VAL A 70 17.81 4.42 24.50
N ASP A 71 18.23 3.74 25.56
CA ASP A 71 19.61 3.78 25.99
C ASP A 71 20.48 3.00 25.01
N VAL A 72 21.67 3.53 24.74
CA VAL A 72 22.68 2.85 23.93
C VAL A 72 23.62 2.14 24.91
N GLU A 73 23.48 0.83 24.95
CA GLU A 73 24.25 0.00 25.89
C GLU A 73 25.61 -0.37 25.30
N ASP A 74 26.61 -0.46 26.18
CA ASP A 74 27.89 -1.02 25.83
C ASP A 74 27.72 -2.54 25.55
N VAL A 75 28.39 -3.01 24.53
CA VAL A 75 28.39 -4.46 24.22
C VAL A 75 29.26 -5.16 25.28
N PRO A 76 28.67 -6.01 26.14
CA PRO A 76 29.44 -6.77 27.08
C PRO A 76 30.33 -7.76 26.31
N ASP A 77 31.61 -7.66 26.50
CA ASP A 77 32.74 -8.57 26.14
C ASP A 77 32.34 -9.69 25.14
N ASN A 78 31.94 -9.29 23.93
CA ASN A 78 31.40 -10.21 22.92
C ASN A 78 32.50 -10.71 22.00
N THR A 79 32.51 -12.03 21.81
CA THR A 79 33.47 -12.72 20.95
C THR A 79 32.85 -13.00 19.60
N LEU A 80 33.43 -12.45 18.55
CA LEU A 80 33.16 -12.81 17.19
C LEU A 80 34.04 -14.01 16.81
N VAL A 81 33.43 -15.15 16.52
CA VAL A 81 34.14 -16.35 16.07
C VAL A 81 34.10 -16.41 14.55
N THR A 82 35.22 -16.13 13.91
CA THR A 82 35.39 -16.25 12.47
C THR A 82 36.47 -17.24 12.13
N GLY A 83 36.10 -18.37 11.62
CA GLY A 83 37.06 -19.43 11.24
C GLY A 83 37.88 -19.89 12.45
N SER A 84 39.23 -19.78 12.37
CA SER A 84 40.16 -20.16 13.42
C SER A 84 40.57 -19.02 14.36
N THR A 85 40.04 -17.80 14.20
CA THR A 85 40.40 -16.63 15.00
C THR A 85 39.22 -16.16 15.84
N ASN A 86 39.44 -16.09 17.17
CA ASN A 86 38.51 -15.45 18.09
C ASN A 86 38.88 -14.00 18.22
N THR A 87 38.03 -13.09 17.73
CA THR A 87 38.20 -11.65 17.81
C THR A 87 37.22 -11.08 18.80
N GLU A 88 37.68 -10.32 19.76
CA GLU A 88 36.84 -9.53 20.64
C GLU A 88 36.55 -8.19 19.96
N TYR A 89 35.34 -7.69 20.12
CA TYR A 89 34.97 -6.36 19.66
C TYR A 89 34.34 -5.55 20.79
N THR A 90 34.56 -4.26 20.74
CA THR A 90 33.86 -3.32 21.62
C THR A 90 32.92 -2.48 20.77
N GLY A 91 31.79 -2.15 21.32
CA GLY A 91 30.80 -1.36 20.63
C GLY A 91 29.61 -1.04 21.50
N LYS A 92 28.57 -0.58 20.87
CA LYS A 92 27.30 -0.21 21.49
C LYS A 92 26.13 -0.84 20.77
N THR A 93 25.07 -1.15 21.49
CA THR A 93 23.87 -1.76 20.90
C THR A 93 22.61 -0.95 21.22
N VAL A 94 21.70 -0.94 20.25
CA VAL A 94 20.34 -0.41 20.41
C VAL A 94 19.38 -1.46 19.85
N VAL A 95 18.37 -1.81 20.63
CA VAL A 95 17.35 -2.77 20.20
C VAL A 95 16.05 -2.02 19.89
N VAL A 96 15.58 -2.13 18.65
CA VAL A 96 14.31 -1.53 18.20
C VAL A 96 13.46 -2.63 17.60
N GLY A 97 12.31 -2.88 18.18
CA GLY A 97 11.48 -4.02 17.81
C GLY A 97 12.18 -5.36 18.05
N ASN A 98 12.30 -6.15 17.02
CA ASN A 98 13.01 -7.44 17.04
C ASN A 98 14.43 -7.34 16.45
N THR A 99 14.89 -6.14 16.09
CA THR A 99 16.19 -5.92 15.44
C THR A 99 17.17 -5.29 16.42
N THR A 100 18.35 -5.89 16.51
CA THR A 100 19.47 -5.36 17.30
C THR A 100 20.41 -4.60 16.36
N TYR A 101 20.60 -3.33 16.62
CA TYR A 101 21.52 -2.46 15.89
C TYR A 101 22.80 -2.32 16.70
N THR A 102 23.91 -2.81 16.15
CA THR A 102 25.20 -2.85 16.84
C THR A 102 26.16 -1.86 16.19
N LEU A 103 26.74 -0.96 16.97
CA LEU A 103 27.85 -0.12 16.54
C LEU A 103 29.16 -0.79 16.95
N VAL A 104 29.99 -1.14 15.97
CA VAL A 104 31.33 -1.70 16.23
C VAL A 104 32.34 -0.56 16.31
N GLU A 105 32.89 -0.31 17.50
CA GLU A 105 33.86 0.78 17.73
C GLU A 105 35.30 0.32 17.56
N SER A 106 35.63 -0.89 18.00
CA SER A 106 36.97 -1.46 17.85
C SER A 106 36.98 -2.97 17.88
N THR A 107 38.05 -3.57 17.38
CA THR A 107 38.28 -5.02 17.42
C THR A 107 39.66 -5.32 17.98
N ALA A 108 39.76 -6.42 18.73
CA ALA A 108 41.02 -6.94 19.26
C ALA A 108 41.03 -8.45 19.22
N LEU A 109 42.20 -9.07 19.17
CA LEU A 109 42.29 -10.49 19.39
C LEU A 109 42.07 -10.82 20.85
N LYS A 110 41.47 -11.96 21.14
CA LYS A 110 41.29 -12.44 22.50
C LYS A 110 42.61 -12.81 23.11
N THR A 111 42.79 -12.57 24.39
CA THR A 111 44.02 -12.88 25.11
C THR A 111 44.44 -14.32 24.93
N GLY A 112 45.64 -14.57 24.42
CA GLY A 112 46.18 -15.90 24.14
C GLY A 112 45.86 -16.44 22.75
N GLN A 113 45.16 -15.70 21.89
CA GLN A 113 44.90 -16.04 20.49
C GLN A 113 45.96 -15.46 19.56
N THR A 114 46.32 -16.21 18.51
CA THR A 114 47.19 -15.76 17.41
C THR A 114 46.38 -15.78 16.11
N GLY A 115 46.45 -14.71 15.35
CA GLY A 115 45.76 -14.57 14.05
C GLY A 115 45.70 -13.12 13.59
N ASP A 116 45.10 -12.86 12.45
CA ASP A 116 44.91 -11.52 11.95
C ASP A 116 43.72 -10.88 12.63
N LYS A 117 43.93 -9.65 13.09
CA LYS A 117 42.86 -8.79 13.64
C LYS A 117 41.95 -8.36 12.51
N LEU A 118 40.65 -8.54 12.67
CA LEU A 118 39.66 -8.00 11.74
C LEU A 118 39.66 -6.47 11.78
N SER A 119 39.36 -5.87 10.65
CA SER A 119 38.99 -4.45 10.64
C SER A 119 37.56 -4.27 11.24
N VAL A 120 37.28 -3.07 11.74
CA VAL A 120 35.94 -2.73 12.25
C VAL A 120 34.86 -3.02 11.20
N LYS A 121 35.15 -2.75 9.92
CA LYS A 121 34.23 -3.00 8.81
C LYS A 121 33.96 -4.50 8.62
N GLU A 122 35.00 -5.33 8.55
CA GLU A 122 34.86 -6.78 8.42
C GLU A 122 34.10 -7.39 9.61
N ALA A 123 34.36 -6.88 10.83
CA ALA A 123 33.63 -7.31 12.01
C ALA A 123 32.15 -6.94 11.94
N ALA A 124 31.82 -5.74 11.46
CA ALA A 124 30.43 -5.33 11.27
C ALA A 124 29.72 -6.16 10.20
N GLU A 125 30.36 -6.44 9.08
CA GLU A 125 29.81 -7.29 8.01
C GLU A 125 29.53 -8.71 8.52
N GLN A 126 30.41 -9.30 9.31
CA GLN A 126 30.24 -10.65 9.84
C GLN A 126 29.20 -10.74 10.96
N LEU A 127 29.02 -9.67 11.75
CA LEU A 127 27.99 -9.57 12.78
C LEU A 127 26.59 -9.40 12.19
N THR A 128 26.49 -8.85 10.99
CA THR A 128 25.21 -8.65 10.35
C THR A 128 24.62 -9.98 9.93
N SER A 129 23.62 -10.47 10.65
CA SER A 129 22.93 -11.73 10.39
C SER A 129 21.52 -11.72 10.99
N GLY A 130 20.52 -11.95 10.17
CA GLY A 130 19.13 -12.03 10.61
C GLY A 130 18.63 -10.75 11.29
N ALA A 131 18.28 -10.85 12.57
CA ALA A 131 17.80 -9.73 13.38
C ALA A 131 18.92 -8.82 13.93
N VAL A 132 20.20 -9.16 13.70
CA VAL A 132 21.33 -8.35 14.12
C VAL A 132 21.89 -7.61 12.93
N LYS A 133 21.97 -6.29 13.00
CA LYS A 133 22.56 -5.42 11.98
C LYS A 133 23.68 -4.62 12.62
N ALA A 134 24.87 -4.68 12.06
CA ALA A 134 26.07 -4.03 12.62
C ALA A 134 26.60 -2.92 11.70
N TYR A 135 27.04 -1.83 12.32
CA TYR A 135 27.46 -0.61 11.65
C TYR A 135 28.77 -0.10 12.24
N THR A 136 29.49 0.72 11.48
CA THR A 136 30.77 1.29 11.86
C THR A 136 30.66 2.74 12.32
N SER A 137 29.49 3.35 12.22
CA SER A 137 29.24 4.72 12.67
C SER A 137 27.86 4.87 13.30
N MET A 138 27.73 5.78 14.26
CA MET A 138 26.46 6.10 14.90
C MET A 138 25.44 6.67 13.90
N ASP A 139 25.89 7.46 12.94
CA ASP A 139 25.02 8.03 11.89
C ASP A 139 24.43 6.94 10.99
N ALA A 140 25.24 5.94 10.60
CA ALA A 140 24.76 4.80 9.84
C ALA A 140 23.77 3.95 10.65
N LEU A 141 24.02 3.75 11.93
CA LEU A 141 23.12 3.04 12.83
C LEU A 141 21.78 3.76 12.97
N MET A 142 21.77 5.07 13.24
CA MET A 142 20.54 5.87 13.33
C MET A 142 19.77 5.91 12.03
N SER A 143 20.48 6.04 10.90
CA SER A 143 19.89 6.02 9.57
C SER A 143 19.25 4.66 9.26
N ALA A 144 19.88 3.57 9.67
CA ALA A 144 19.34 2.23 9.54
C ALA A 144 18.09 2.01 10.40
N ILE A 145 18.09 2.48 11.65
CA ILE A 145 16.89 2.42 12.50
C ILE A 145 15.71 3.14 11.82
N LYS A 146 15.97 4.35 11.30
CA LYS A 146 14.95 5.15 10.63
C LYS A 146 14.46 4.47 9.34
N ARG A 147 15.36 3.94 8.52
CA ARG A 147 15.06 3.25 7.27
C ARG A 147 14.19 2.01 7.49
N ASP A 148 14.64 1.14 8.40
CA ASP A 148 14.00 -0.15 8.65
C ASP A 148 12.59 -0.01 9.27
N ASN A 149 12.33 1.14 9.90
CA ASN A 149 11.06 1.48 10.53
C ASN A 149 10.47 2.78 9.94
N SER A 150 10.70 3.02 8.66
CA SER A 150 10.35 4.27 7.97
C SER A 150 8.84 4.56 7.93
N GLU A 151 8.01 3.53 8.08
CA GLU A 151 6.55 3.65 8.15
C GLU A 151 6.10 4.25 9.49
N ASP A 152 6.80 3.94 10.57
CA ASP A 152 6.41 4.33 11.93
C ASP A 152 7.25 5.47 12.50
N ILE A 153 8.53 5.53 12.12
CA ILE A 153 9.50 6.49 12.68
C ILE A 153 9.64 7.74 11.80
N LYS A 154 9.41 8.89 12.40
CA LYS A 154 9.59 10.20 11.77
C LYS A 154 11.03 10.67 11.83
N THR A 155 11.63 10.66 13.03
CA THR A 155 13.01 11.09 13.24
C THR A 155 13.73 10.20 14.26
N VAL A 156 15.03 10.03 14.04
CA VAL A 156 15.95 9.38 14.97
C VAL A 156 17.10 10.32 15.22
N THR A 157 17.39 10.62 16.47
CA THR A 157 18.49 11.51 16.87
C THR A 157 19.20 10.92 18.08
N SER A 158 20.51 11.13 18.22
CA SER A 158 21.25 10.77 19.42
C SER A 158 21.54 12.00 20.27
N TYR A 159 21.55 11.84 21.57
CA TYR A 159 21.98 12.86 22.52
C TYR A 159 22.68 12.20 23.70
N VAL A 160 23.45 12.99 24.45
CA VAL A 160 24.17 12.53 25.64
C VAL A 160 23.42 13.02 26.86
N GLU A 161 23.10 12.13 27.78
CA GLU A 161 22.50 12.45 29.08
C GLU A 161 23.44 11.95 30.19
N GLY A 162 24.18 12.86 30.82
CA GLY A 162 25.21 12.47 31.76
C GLY A 162 26.42 11.81 31.09
N THR A 163 26.63 10.53 31.37
CA THR A 163 27.65 9.67 30.72
C THR A 163 27.08 8.77 29.64
N ASP A 164 25.75 8.69 29.55
CA ASP A 164 25.07 7.72 28.71
C ASP A 164 24.66 8.34 27.36
N ILE A 165 24.79 7.58 26.32
CA ILE A 165 24.29 7.95 24.98
C ILE A 165 22.88 7.42 24.89
N LYS A 166 21.95 8.27 24.45
CA LYS A 166 20.56 7.90 24.22
C LYS A 166 20.16 8.17 22.78
N VAL A 167 19.34 7.31 22.21
CA VAL A 167 18.71 7.50 20.90
C VAL A 167 17.27 7.92 21.13
N LYS A 168 16.94 9.14 20.71
CA LYS A 168 15.58 9.67 20.74
C LYS A 168 14.88 9.34 19.44
N ILE A 169 13.72 8.70 19.52
CA ILE A 169 12.90 8.30 18.39
C ILE A 169 11.56 9.03 18.48
N GLU A 170 11.17 9.69 17.40
CA GLU A 170 9.85 10.29 17.25
C GLU A 170 9.04 9.50 16.21
N ALA A 171 7.83 9.08 16.57
CA ALA A 171 6.93 8.38 15.68
C ALA A 171 6.03 9.35 14.90
N PHE A 172 5.47 8.87 13.79
CA PHE A 172 4.41 9.57 13.07
C PHE A 172 3.08 9.52 13.83
N ALA A 173 2.33 10.60 13.74
CA ALA A 173 0.99 10.68 14.32
C ALA A 173 -0.07 9.90 13.54
N ASP A 174 0.08 9.86 12.21
CA ASP A 174 -0.88 9.25 11.29
C ASP A 174 -0.26 8.01 10.64
N LEU A 175 -1.08 7.00 10.48
CA LEU A 175 -0.72 5.77 9.77
C LEU A 175 -1.30 5.76 8.37
N ASN A 176 -0.54 5.24 7.43
CA ASN A 176 -0.93 5.14 6.04
C ASN A 176 -1.17 3.68 5.66
N ASP A 177 -2.36 3.18 6.01
CA ASP A 177 -2.79 1.89 5.48
C ASP A 177 -3.16 1.99 4.00
N ALA A 178 -3.19 0.84 3.34
CA ALA A 178 -3.68 0.75 1.98
C ALA A 178 -5.16 1.17 1.90
N ILE A 179 -5.55 1.67 0.75
CA ILE A 179 -6.94 2.00 0.46
C ILE A 179 -7.57 0.85 -0.31
N ASP A 180 -8.69 0.36 0.19
CA ASP A 180 -9.48 -0.66 -0.48
C ASP A 180 -10.60 -0.03 -1.28
N PHE A 181 -10.63 -0.33 -2.58
CA PHE A 181 -11.72 0.02 -3.47
C PHE A 181 -12.46 -1.21 -3.93
N SER A 182 -13.78 -1.14 -3.90
CA SER A 182 -14.65 -2.15 -4.49
C SER A 182 -15.39 -1.54 -5.68
N LEU A 183 -15.03 -1.96 -6.88
CA LEU A 183 -15.66 -1.53 -8.12
C LEU A 183 -16.78 -2.49 -8.47
N HIS A 184 -18.01 -2.00 -8.49
CA HIS A 184 -19.16 -2.80 -8.91
C HIS A 184 -19.23 -2.86 -10.44
N VAL A 185 -19.18 -4.06 -11.01
CA VAL A 185 -19.06 -4.31 -12.45
C VAL A 185 -20.11 -5.25 -13.01
N GLY A 186 -21.13 -5.59 -12.24
CA GLY A 186 -22.18 -6.51 -12.66
C GLY A 186 -23.59 -6.02 -12.34
N ALA A 187 -24.59 -6.81 -12.70
CA ALA A 187 -26.00 -6.48 -12.51
C ALA A 187 -26.50 -6.75 -11.08
N ASP A 188 -25.86 -7.69 -10.36
CA ASP A 188 -26.28 -8.14 -9.05
C ASP A 188 -25.40 -7.56 -7.94
N SER A 189 -25.94 -7.46 -6.72
CA SER A 189 -25.23 -6.96 -5.54
C SER A 189 -24.26 -7.97 -4.93
N SER A 190 -24.08 -9.15 -5.55
CA SER A 190 -23.15 -10.19 -5.07
C SER A 190 -21.68 -9.75 -5.15
N ASP A 191 -20.83 -10.37 -4.33
CA ASP A 191 -19.40 -10.07 -4.32
C ASP A 191 -18.69 -10.52 -5.60
N ASP A 192 -19.26 -11.47 -6.34
CA ASP A 192 -18.77 -11.91 -7.66
C ASP A 192 -18.84 -10.79 -8.71
N ASN A 193 -19.75 -9.84 -8.54
CA ASN A 193 -19.91 -8.67 -9.38
C ASN A 193 -19.08 -7.47 -8.95
N LYS A 194 -18.09 -7.69 -8.08
CA LYS A 194 -17.18 -6.65 -7.59
C LYS A 194 -15.74 -6.98 -7.92
N ILE A 195 -15.00 -5.97 -8.34
CA ILE A 195 -13.54 -6.04 -8.47
C ILE A 195 -12.96 -5.27 -7.29
N ASN A 196 -12.32 -5.99 -6.38
CA ASN A 196 -11.64 -5.38 -5.25
C ASN A 196 -10.22 -4.99 -5.67
N LEU A 197 -9.84 -3.77 -5.34
CA LEU A 197 -8.55 -3.17 -5.62
C LEU A 197 -8.00 -2.58 -4.34
N ASN A 198 -6.79 -3.00 -3.99
CA ASN A 198 -6.04 -2.45 -2.89
C ASN A 198 -4.92 -1.56 -3.44
N ILE A 199 -4.85 -0.33 -2.96
CA ILE A 199 -3.80 0.63 -3.34
C ILE A 199 -3.02 0.99 -2.09
N SER A 200 -1.77 0.54 -2.03
CA SER A 200 -0.86 0.87 -0.95
C SER A 200 -0.47 2.35 -0.99
N SER A 201 -0.09 2.91 0.15
CA SER A 201 0.44 4.27 0.21
C SER A 201 1.70 4.38 -0.64
N MET A 202 1.72 5.33 -1.58
CA MET A 202 2.83 5.61 -2.49
C MET A 202 3.57 6.90 -2.12
N GLY A 203 3.32 7.46 -0.95
CA GLY A 203 4.13 8.55 -0.39
C GLY A 203 5.50 8.06 0.06
N ALA A 204 6.39 8.98 0.37
CA ALA A 204 7.74 8.68 0.84
C ALA A 204 7.76 7.71 2.02
N ARG A 205 6.80 7.84 2.91
CA ARG A 205 6.61 6.96 4.05
C ARG A 205 6.18 5.54 3.63
N GLY A 206 5.17 5.40 2.77
CA GLY A 206 4.68 4.10 2.30
C GLY A 206 5.70 3.37 1.41
N LEU A 207 6.55 4.10 0.72
CA LEU A 207 7.65 3.56 -0.08
C LEU A 207 8.89 3.23 0.76
N GLY A 208 8.96 3.67 2.01
CA GLY A 208 10.11 3.46 2.87
C GLY A 208 11.30 4.39 2.62
N ILE A 209 11.14 5.41 1.78
CA ILE A 209 12.20 6.38 1.42
C ILE A 209 12.22 7.62 2.32
N ASN A 210 11.35 7.67 3.31
CA ASN A 210 11.29 8.79 4.24
C ASN A 210 12.56 8.89 5.07
N GLY A 211 13.27 10.01 4.91
CA GLY A 211 14.53 10.26 5.60
C GLY A 211 15.70 9.44 5.08
N LEU A 212 15.67 9.12 3.79
CA LEU A 212 16.80 8.55 3.09
C LEU A 212 18.03 9.45 3.25
N THR A 213 19.11 8.90 3.77
CA THR A 213 20.36 9.62 4.07
C THR A 213 21.50 9.03 3.25
N ILE A 214 22.19 9.89 2.50
CA ILE A 214 23.38 9.53 1.69
C ILE A 214 24.65 10.04 2.36
N THR A 215 24.51 11.09 3.20
CA THR A 215 25.61 11.70 3.93
C THR A 215 26.04 10.86 5.13
N GLY A 216 27.27 10.98 5.55
CA GLY A 216 27.83 10.26 6.69
C GLY A 216 29.36 10.25 6.64
N SER A 217 29.99 9.75 7.70
CA SER A 217 31.44 9.65 7.80
C SER A 217 32.07 8.61 6.86
N ASN A 218 31.27 7.67 6.39
CA ASN A 218 31.67 6.57 5.48
C ASN A 218 30.67 6.40 4.35
N ASP A 219 30.76 5.28 3.59
CA ASP A 219 29.90 4.95 2.45
C ASP A 219 28.66 4.10 2.80
N ASP A 220 28.51 3.71 4.06
CA ASP A 220 27.44 2.80 4.51
C ASP A 220 26.05 3.37 4.23
N ASN A 221 25.80 4.65 4.51
CA ASN A 221 24.52 5.29 4.25
C ASN A 221 24.19 5.36 2.75
N ALA A 222 25.21 5.67 1.93
CA ALA A 222 25.01 5.76 0.48
C ALA A 222 24.70 4.38 -0.13
N THR A 223 25.38 3.34 0.33
CA THR A 223 25.12 1.95 -0.11
C THR A 223 23.74 1.49 0.33
N ALA A 224 23.37 1.73 1.57
CA ALA A 224 22.04 1.41 2.10
C ALA A 224 20.92 2.18 1.38
N ALA A 225 21.18 3.41 0.95
CA ALA A 225 20.22 4.20 0.20
C ALA A 225 19.88 3.57 -1.17
N ILE A 226 20.85 2.91 -1.81
CA ILE A 226 20.64 2.21 -3.08
C ILE A 226 19.65 1.05 -2.88
N ASP A 227 19.82 0.26 -1.83
CA ASP A 227 18.93 -0.87 -1.52
C ASP A 227 17.51 -0.37 -1.23
N VAL A 228 17.36 0.69 -0.44
CA VAL A 228 16.05 1.30 -0.15
C VAL A 228 15.35 1.79 -1.41
N VAL A 229 16.09 2.43 -2.33
CA VAL A 229 15.52 2.89 -3.61
C VAL A 229 15.12 1.69 -4.49
N ALA A 230 15.90 0.62 -4.48
CA ALA A 230 15.56 -0.61 -5.20
C ALA A 230 14.26 -1.24 -4.67
N ASP A 231 14.11 -1.34 -3.35
CA ASP A 231 12.88 -1.84 -2.70
C ASP A 231 11.67 -0.95 -3.00
N ALA A 232 11.86 0.37 -3.00
CA ALA A 232 10.80 1.31 -3.35
C ALA A 232 10.35 1.16 -4.82
N LEU A 233 11.29 0.95 -5.74
CA LEU A 233 11.00 0.68 -7.15
C LEU A 233 10.24 -0.64 -7.34
N GLU A 234 10.60 -1.68 -6.56
CA GLU A 234 9.88 -2.96 -6.56
C GLU A 234 8.44 -2.77 -6.09
N ARG A 235 8.20 -2.06 -5.00
CA ARG A 235 6.85 -1.73 -4.49
C ARG A 235 6.01 -0.98 -5.53
N VAL A 236 6.57 0.05 -6.17
CA VAL A 236 5.89 0.80 -7.23
C VAL A 236 5.58 -0.09 -8.44
N SER A 237 6.52 -0.95 -8.83
CA SER A 237 6.34 -1.87 -9.96
C SER A 237 5.26 -2.91 -9.67
N ALA A 238 5.23 -3.47 -8.47
CA ALA A 238 4.18 -4.40 -8.02
C ALA A 238 2.80 -3.73 -8.02
N GLN A 239 2.70 -2.51 -7.51
CA GLN A 239 1.44 -1.76 -7.52
C GLN A 239 0.96 -1.45 -8.94
N ARG A 240 1.88 -1.05 -9.84
CA ARG A 240 1.56 -0.83 -11.26
C ARG A 240 1.10 -2.11 -11.95
N ALA A 241 1.72 -3.25 -11.65
CA ALA A 241 1.31 -4.55 -12.19
C ALA A 241 -0.10 -4.93 -11.73
N THR A 242 -0.42 -4.71 -10.45
CA THR A 242 -1.76 -4.93 -9.91
C THR A 242 -2.80 -4.05 -10.60
N LEU A 243 -2.52 -2.75 -10.76
CA LEU A 243 -3.40 -1.81 -11.46
C LEU A 243 -3.59 -2.20 -12.93
N GLY A 244 -2.52 -2.61 -13.62
CA GLY A 244 -2.59 -3.11 -14.99
C GLY A 244 -3.44 -4.38 -15.13
N ALA A 245 -3.33 -5.30 -14.19
CA ALA A 245 -4.17 -6.50 -14.16
C ALA A 245 -5.66 -6.15 -13.97
N VAL A 246 -5.96 -5.19 -13.09
CA VAL A 246 -7.34 -4.70 -12.88
C VAL A 246 -7.85 -3.99 -14.12
N GLN A 247 -7.03 -3.17 -14.79
CA GLN A 247 -7.40 -2.52 -16.04
C GLN A 247 -7.78 -3.56 -17.11
N ASN A 248 -6.96 -4.58 -17.33
CA ASN A 248 -7.27 -5.66 -18.28
C ASN A 248 -8.58 -6.39 -17.91
N ARG A 249 -8.80 -6.66 -16.62
CA ARG A 249 -10.06 -7.28 -16.17
C ARG A 249 -11.26 -6.39 -16.45
N LEU A 250 -11.15 -5.09 -16.22
CA LEU A 250 -12.22 -4.13 -16.52
C LEU A 250 -12.52 -4.07 -18.02
N GLU A 251 -11.49 -4.06 -18.88
CA GLU A 251 -11.67 -4.07 -20.35
C GLU A 251 -12.42 -5.33 -20.81
N HIS A 252 -12.04 -6.50 -20.30
CA HIS A 252 -12.76 -7.74 -20.61
C HIS A 252 -14.18 -7.76 -20.05
N THR A 253 -14.39 -7.18 -18.87
CA THR A 253 -15.73 -7.08 -18.28
C THR A 253 -16.62 -6.15 -19.09
N ILE A 254 -16.10 -5.01 -19.55
CA ILE A 254 -16.84 -4.08 -20.41
C ILE A 254 -17.27 -4.80 -21.70
N ALA A 255 -16.33 -5.47 -22.38
CA ALA A 255 -16.66 -6.21 -23.60
C ALA A 255 -17.71 -7.31 -23.38
N ASN A 256 -17.68 -7.98 -22.23
CA ASN A 256 -18.70 -8.97 -21.86
C ASN A 256 -20.06 -8.32 -21.56
N LEU A 257 -20.05 -7.20 -20.83
CA LEU A 257 -21.28 -6.46 -20.53
C LEU A 257 -21.93 -5.88 -21.78
N ASP A 258 -21.15 -5.42 -22.76
CA ASP A 258 -21.68 -4.96 -24.05
C ASP A 258 -22.47 -6.07 -24.75
N ASN A 259 -21.94 -7.31 -24.79
CA ASN A 259 -22.66 -8.46 -25.31
C ASN A 259 -23.93 -8.79 -24.50
N VAL A 260 -23.86 -8.68 -23.17
CA VAL A 260 -25.04 -8.91 -22.31
C VAL A 260 -26.10 -7.84 -22.57
N VAL A 261 -25.70 -6.58 -22.70
CA VAL A 261 -26.60 -5.46 -23.01
C VAL A 261 -27.28 -5.67 -24.37
N GLU A 262 -26.50 -6.03 -25.39
CA GLU A 262 -27.04 -6.32 -26.73
C GLU A 262 -28.09 -7.47 -26.71
N ASN A 263 -27.74 -8.58 -26.08
CA ASN A 263 -28.65 -9.72 -25.94
C ASN A 263 -29.89 -9.37 -25.10
N THR A 264 -29.73 -8.62 -24.04
CA THR A 264 -30.83 -8.20 -23.16
C THR A 264 -31.75 -7.23 -23.90
N THR A 265 -31.19 -6.28 -24.65
CA THR A 265 -31.97 -5.35 -25.47
C THR A 265 -32.74 -6.08 -26.58
N ALA A 266 -32.10 -7.07 -27.23
CA ALA A 266 -32.79 -7.91 -28.22
C ALA A 266 -33.92 -8.71 -27.57
N ALA A 267 -33.70 -9.26 -26.38
CA ALA A 267 -34.75 -10.00 -25.66
C ALA A 267 -35.87 -9.07 -25.17
N GLU A 268 -35.54 -7.87 -24.70
CA GLU A 268 -36.55 -6.85 -24.34
C GLU A 268 -37.37 -6.46 -25.55
N SER A 269 -36.75 -6.21 -26.71
CA SER A 269 -37.43 -5.92 -27.95
C SER A 269 -38.39 -7.07 -28.35
N ALA A 270 -37.93 -8.32 -28.25
CA ALA A 270 -38.77 -9.48 -28.56
C ALA A 270 -40.02 -9.61 -27.67
N VAL A 271 -39.92 -9.16 -26.42
CA VAL A 271 -41.05 -9.19 -25.45
C VAL A 271 -41.94 -7.95 -25.57
N ARG A 272 -41.34 -6.80 -25.79
CA ARG A 272 -42.03 -5.51 -25.68
C ARG A 272 -42.46 -4.91 -27.00
N ASP A 273 -41.73 -5.18 -28.08
CA ASP A 273 -42.04 -4.65 -29.38
C ASP A 273 -43.21 -5.41 -30.01
N THR A 274 -44.24 -4.69 -30.36
CA THR A 274 -45.40 -5.24 -31.05
C THR A 274 -45.10 -5.28 -32.54
N ASP A 275 -45.28 -6.47 -33.15
CA ASP A 275 -45.27 -6.58 -34.61
C ASP A 275 -46.42 -5.75 -35.17
N MET A 276 -46.09 -4.58 -35.67
CA MET A 276 -47.06 -3.60 -36.18
C MET A 276 -47.85 -4.18 -37.37
N ALA A 277 -47.24 -5.06 -38.17
CA ALA A 277 -47.94 -5.68 -39.31
C ALA A 277 -49.04 -6.63 -38.81
N THR A 278 -48.73 -7.48 -37.85
CA THR A 278 -49.71 -8.40 -37.22
C THR A 278 -50.78 -7.61 -36.46
N GLN A 279 -50.40 -6.53 -35.76
CA GLN A 279 -51.35 -5.70 -35.03
C GLN A 279 -52.28 -4.91 -35.95
N MET A 280 -51.78 -4.40 -37.09
CA MET A 280 -52.60 -3.74 -38.11
C MET A 280 -53.57 -4.70 -38.76
N VAL A 281 -53.18 -5.93 -39.03
CA VAL A 281 -54.11 -6.98 -39.55
C VAL A 281 -55.18 -7.29 -38.52
N THR A 282 -54.81 -7.43 -37.26
CA THR A 282 -55.78 -7.67 -36.18
C THR A 282 -56.74 -6.49 -36.01
N TYR A 283 -56.22 -5.25 -36.06
CA TYR A 283 -57.04 -4.04 -36.02
C TYR A 283 -58.03 -3.97 -37.19
N SER A 284 -57.52 -4.19 -38.43
CA SER A 284 -58.37 -4.19 -39.63
C SER A 284 -59.45 -5.26 -39.55
N ASN A 285 -59.13 -6.48 -39.14
CA ASN A 285 -60.09 -7.58 -38.95
C ASN A 285 -61.16 -7.18 -37.91
N ASN A 286 -60.77 -6.62 -36.78
CA ASN A 286 -61.71 -6.16 -35.74
C ASN A 286 -62.59 -5.03 -36.27
N GLN A 287 -62.08 -4.11 -37.09
CA GLN A 287 -62.82 -3.02 -37.68
C GLN A 287 -63.86 -3.57 -38.71
N ILE A 288 -63.44 -4.53 -39.55
CA ILE A 288 -64.35 -5.20 -40.48
C ILE A 288 -65.47 -5.97 -39.76
N LEU A 289 -65.13 -6.70 -38.71
CA LEU A 289 -66.08 -7.41 -37.86
C LEU A 289 -67.06 -6.45 -37.15
N ALA A 290 -66.58 -5.30 -36.66
CA ALA A 290 -67.46 -4.28 -36.08
C ALA A 290 -68.45 -3.73 -37.13
N GLN A 291 -67.93 -3.38 -38.31
CA GLN A 291 -68.78 -2.88 -39.39
C GLN A 291 -69.79 -3.96 -39.88
N ALA A 292 -69.34 -5.20 -40.03
CA ALA A 292 -70.24 -6.31 -40.41
C ALA A 292 -71.29 -6.57 -39.32
N GLY A 293 -70.90 -6.52 -38.06
CA GLY A 293 -71.81 -6.65 -36.90
C GLY A 293 -72.85 -5.54 -36.86
N GLN A 294 -72.45 -4.29 -37.12
CA GLN A 294 -73.42 -3.18 -37.22
C GLN A 294 -74.39 -3.36 -38.44
N ALA A 295 -73.85 -3.76 -39.56
CA ALA A 295 -74.68 -4.04 -40.75
C ALA A 295 -75.66 -5.18 -40.48
N MET A 296 -75.23 -6.27 -39.88
CA MET A 296 -76.12 -7.42 -39.52
C MET A 296 -77.17 -6.99 -38.47
N LEU A 297 -76.83 -6.17 -37.49
CA LEU A 297 -77.80 -5.63 -36.54
C LEU A 297 -78.81 -4.75 -37.23
N ALA A 298 -78.37 -3.88 -38.14
CA ALA A 298 -79.28 -3.05 -38.93
C ALA A 298 -80.25 -3.91 -39.80
N GLN A 299 -79.71 -4.96 -40.44
CA GLN A 299 -80.52 -5.88 -41.22
C GLN A 299 -81.49 -6.67 -40.34
N SER A 300 -81.08 -7.11 -39.15
CA SER A 300 -81.95 -7.81 -38.21
C SER A 300 -83.11 -6.88 -37.76
N ASN A 301 -82.77 -5.62 -37.41
CA ASN A 301 -83.75 -4.62 -37.02
C ASN A 301 -84.73 -4.32 -38.16
N GLN A 302 -84.26 -4.25 -39.42
CA GLN A 302 -85.15 -4.11 -40.61
C GLN A 302 -86.06 -5.33 -40.85
N ALA A 303 -85.53 -6.54 -40.65
CA ALA A 303 -86.32 -7.75 -40.73
C ALA A 303 -87.41 -7.79 -39.66
N ASN A 304 -87.11 -7.40 -38.43
CA ASN A 304 -88.12 -7.32 -37.38
C ASN A 304 -89.17 -6.23 -37.67
N GLN A 305 -88.76 -5.06 -38.22
CA GLN A 305 -89.73 -4.04 -38.66
C GLN A 305 -90.57 -4.53 -39.80
N GLY A 306 -90.01 -5.29 -40.78
CA GLY A 306 -90.77 -5.90 -41.83
C GLY A 306 -91.81 -6.90 -41.36
N VAL A 307 -91.48 -7.69 -40.35
CA VAL A 307 -92.45 -8.61 -39.72
C VAL A 307 -93.53 -7.86 -38.98
N LEU A 308 -93.19 -6.77 -38.30
CA LEU A 308 -94.18 -5.91 -37.60
C LEU A 308 -95.14 -5.22 -38.62
N SER A 309 -94.68 -4.79 -39.80
CA SER A 309 -95.50 -4.23 -40.86
C SER A 309 -96.41 -5.23 -41.61
N LEU A 310 -96.11 -6.51 -41.48
CA LEU A 310 -96.96 -7.58 -41.99
C LEU A 310 -98.05 -8.06 -41.02
N LEU A 311 -97.93 -7.70 -39.73
CA LEU A 311 -98.86 -8.11 -38.67
C LEU A 311 -99.78 -6.96 -38.23
N GLY A 312 -99.56 -5.74 -38.68
CA GLY A 312 -100.41 -4.56 -38.47
C GLY A 312 -101.16 -4.13 -39.75
#